data_421455293f56b05b7663a1f4200f20e5
#
_entry.id   421455293f56b05b7663a1f4200f20e5
#
_cell.length_a   1.000
_cell.length_b   1.000
_cell.length_c   1.000
_cell.angle_alpha   90.00
_cell.angle_beta   90.00
_cell.angle_gamma   90.00
#
_symmetry.space_group_name_H-M   'P 1'
#
loop_
_entity.id
_entity.type
_entity.pdbx_description
1 polymer ?
#
loop_
_entity_poly.entity_id
_entity_poly.type
_entity_poly.pdbx_seq_one_letter_code
_entity_poly.pdbx_strand_id
1 'polypeptide(L)'
;CGSKSMVEHDVGFASPLNILKPIEPVKEFTLHITEEEKQSFGTYLQQQGIDLSKPIMLANVTAKLASKVWDEDRMVWVLDQFIKQFPDWQIIFNYAPGQEKTNAFRVYEKLGKPQQVFIDVQARSSRELVAMGYFMTLFFGNEGGARHIMHATGCPSLVICAPGNNKSVWLPQNSVPAEGIAATDLADAQTLVKMDKPQQYNLITQELVWEKLKAFVQRLQ
;
A
#
# COMPACT_ATOMS: atom_id res chain seq x y z
N CYS A 1 13.53 -4.92 -24.00
CA CYS A 1 14.03 -5.48 -22.74
C CYS A 1 12.95 -5.30 -21.69
N GLY A 2 12.25 -6.39 -21.28
CA GLY A 2 11.34 -6.34 -20.15
C GLY A 2 12.11 -5.95 -18.89
N SER A 3 11.58 -5.02 -18.09
CA SER A 3 12.19 -4.68 -16.81
C SER A 3 12.11 -5.89 -15.88
N LYS A 4 13.25 -6.34 -15.37
CA LYS A 4 13.31 -7.40 -14.37
C LYS A 4 12.68 -6.91 -13.07
N SER A 5 11.96 -7.79 -12.37
CA SER A 5 11.52 -7.54 -11.01
C SER A 5 12.71 -7.34 -10.06
N MET A 6 12.48 -6.75 -8.89
CA MET A 6 13.55 -6.59 -7.89
C MET A 6 14.16 -7.93 -7.50
N VAL A 7 13.34 -8.97 -7.36
CA VAL A 7 13.80 -10.35 -7.06
C VAL A 7 14.71 -10.90 -8.16
N GLU A 8 14.37 -10.68 -9.42
CA GLU A 8 15.22 -11.11 -10.55
C GLU A 8 16.55 -10.34 -10.60
N HIS A 9 16.55 -9.07 -10.19
CA HIS A 9 17.78 -8.30 -10.02
C HIS A 9 18.66 -8.89 -8.92
N ASP A 10 18.08 -9.17 -7.74
CA ASP A 10 18.80 -9.72 -6.59
C ASP A 10 19.38 -11.11 -6.88
N VAL A 11 18.59 -11.98 -7.53
CA VAL A 11 19.08 -13.29 -8.02
C VAL A 11 20.18 -13.11 -9.04
N GLY A 12 20.12 -12.08 -9.88
CA GLY A 12 21.17 -11.75 -10.84
C GLY A 12 22.54 -11.49 -10.19
N PHE A 13 22.60 -10.90 -9.00
CA PHE A 13 23.86 -10.75 -8.25
C PHE A 13 24.45 -12.09 -7.78
N ALA A 14 23.60 -13.09 -7.56
CA ALA A 14 24.05 -14.42 -7.18
C ALA A 14 24.46 -15.30 -8.39
N SER A 15 24.32 -14.81 -9.62
CA SER A 15 24.64 -15.58 -10.83
C SER A 15 26.05 -16.18 -10.88
N PRO A 16 27.13 -15.56 -10.33
CA PRO A 16 28.44 -16.19 -10.23
C PRO A 16 28.48 -17.45 -9.37
N LEU A 17 27.51 -17.61 -8.45
CA LEU A 17 27.38 -18.79 -7.57
C LEU A 17 26.58 -19.92 -8.23
N ASN A 18 26.07 -19.68 -9.44
CA ASN A 18 25.22 -20.57 -10.19
C ASN A 18 26.01 -21.66 -10.94
N ILE A 19 26.91 -22.36 -10.23
CA ILE A 19 27.87 -23.28 -10.81
C ILE A 19 27.25 -24.67 -11.10
N LEU A 20 26.30 -25.09 -10.25
CA LEU A 20 25.73 -26.45 -10.33
C LEU A 20 24.32 -26.48 -10.91
N LYS A 21 23.50 -25.47 -10.65
CA LYS A 21 22.15 -25.33 -11.21
C LYS A 21 21.72 -23.87 -11.19
N PRO A 22 20.79 -23.48 -12.09
CA PRO A 22 20.20 -22.14 -12.07
C PRO A 22 19.56 -21.81 -10.72
N ILE A 23 19.73 -20.57 -10.27
CA ILE A 23 19.02 -20.03 -9.09
C ILE A 23 17.71 -19.42 -9.60
N GLU A 24 16.58 -20.04 -9.23
CA GLU A 24 15.26 -19.57 -9.63
C GLU A 24 14.78 -18.46 -8.70
N PRO A 25 14.22 -17.36 -9.25
CA PRO A 25 13.62 -16.31 -8.45
C PRO A 25 12.44 -16.84 -7.62
N VAL A 26 12.40 -16.49 -6.34
CA VAL A 26 11.22 -16.74 -5.50
C VAL A 26 10.08 -15.84 -5.96
N LYS A 27 8.91 -16.41 -6.22
CA LYS A 27 7.72 -15.67 -6.67
C LYS A 27 6.75 -15.38 -5.52
N GLU A 28 6.68 -16.26 -4.54
CA GLU A 28 5.82 -16.13 -3.37
C GLU A 28 6.65 -15.65 -2.17
N PHE A 29 6.12 -14.68 -1.44
CA PHE A 29 6.77 -14.12 -0.25
C PHE A 29 5.89 -14.40 0.94
N THR A 30 6.48 -14.94 2.00
CA THR A 30 5.78 -15.22 3.25
C THR A 30 6.54 -14.62 4.41
N LEU A 31 5.80 -14.07 5.37
CA LEU A 31 6.32 -13.63 6.66
C LEU A 31 5.62 -14.44 7.76
N HIS A 32 6.41 -14.99 8.66
CA HIS A 32 5.92 -15.87 9.71
C HIS A 32 5.91 -15.16 11.06
N ILE A 33 4.78 -15.25 11.74
CA ILE A 33 4.58 -14.91 13.15
C ILE A 33 3.98 -16.11 13.86
N THR A 34 4.03 -16.12 15.19
CA THR A 34 3.35 -17.16 15.98
C THR A 34 1.84 -16.89 16.05
N GLU A 35 1.06 -17.94 16.34
CA GLU A 35 -0.38 -17.78 16.56
C GLU A 35 -0.69 -16.88 17.75
N GLU A 36 0.16 -16.90 18.81
CA GLU A 36 0.01 -15.99 19.95
C GLU A 36 0.18 -14.52 19.53
N GLU A 37 1.15 -14.21 18.68
CA GLU A 37 1.36 -12.86 18.17
C GLU A 37 0.17 -12.38 17.35
N LYS A 38 -0.35 -13.24 16.49
CA LYS A 38 -1.54 -12.95 15.69
C LYS A 38 -2.76 -12.73 16.58
N GLN A 39 -3.05 -13.65 17.52
CA GLN A 39 -4.16 -13.54 18.44
C GLN A 39 -4.06 -12.29 19.33
N SER A 40 -2.86 -12.01 19.85
CA SER A 40 -2.58 -10.82 20.66
C SER A 40 -2.90 -9.54 19.89
N PHE A 41 -2.48 -9.45 18.61
CA PHE A 41 -2.78 -8.29 17.79
C PHE A 41 -4.27 -8.20 17.44
N GLY A 42 -4.93 -9.31 17.16
CA GLY A 42 -6.38 -9.36 16.96
C GLY A 42 -7.15 -8.86 18.18
N THR A 43 -6.76 -9.29 19.38
CA THR A 43 -7.32 -8.79 20.65
C THR A 43 -7.11 -7.28 20.81
N TYR A 44 -5.91 -6.79 20.47
CA TYR A 44 -5.64 -5.34 20.48
C TYR A 44 -6.56 -4.59 19.52
N LEU A 45 -6.76 -5.06 18.29
CA LEU A 45 -7.68 -4.44 17.32
C LEU A 45 -9.10 -4.35 17.89
N GLN A 46 -9.62 -5.43 18.48
CA GLN A 46 -10.95 -5.45 19.09
C GLN A 46 -11.06 -4.48 20.28
N GLN A 47 -10.01 -4.38 21.11
CA GLN A 47 -9.96 -3.43 22.22
C GLN A 47 -9.95 -1.97 21.74
N GLN A 48 -9.46 -1.71 20.54
CA GLN A 48 -9.53 -0.41 19.88
C GLN A 48 -10.85 -0.15 19.15
N GLY A 49 -11.82 -1.07 19.26
CA GLY A 49 -13.16 -0.93 18.68
C GLY A 49 -13.28 -1.41 17.25
N ILE A 50 -12.26 -2.11 16.71
CA ILE A 50 -12.33 -2.70 15.37
C ILE A 50 -13.13 -4.01 15.43
N ASP A 51 -14.09 -4.12 14.54
CA ASP A 51 -14.88 -5.32 14.30
C ASP A 51 -14.16 -6.21 13.25
N LEU A 52 -13.59 -7.32 13.71
CA LEU A 52 -12.83 -8.25 12.84
C LEU A 52 -13.73 -9.02 11.85
N SER A 53 -15.05 -8.94 11.97
CA SER A 53 -15.97 -9.54 10.99
C SER A 53 -16.21 -8.64 9.77
N LYS A 54 -15.79 -7.37 9.83
CA LYS A 54 -15.91 -6.39 8.76
C LYS A 54 -14.60 -6.23 7.99
N PRO A 55 -14.66 -5.82 6.72
CA PRO A 55 -13.45 -5.55 5.95
C PRO A 55 -12.66 -4.36 6.52
N ILE A 56 -11.32 -4.50 6.50
CA ILE A 56 -10.41 -3.49 7.03
C ILE A 56 -9.42 -3.07 5.94
N MET A 57 -9.33 -1.77 5.68
CA MET A 57 -8.33 -1.17 4.80
C MET A 57 -7.19 -0.57 5.62
N LEU A 58 -5.95 -0.95 5.31
CA LEU A 58 -4.77 -0.22 5.76
C LEU A 58 -4.46 0.89 4.75
N ALA A 59 -4.70 2.13 5.11
CA ALA A 59 -4.48 3.29 4.25
C ALA A 59 -3.11 3.95 4.53
N ASN A 60 -2.25 3.96 3.53
CA ASN A 60 -0.93 4.63 3.58
C ASN A 60 -1.04 6.04 3.02
N VAL A 61 -1.61 6.96 3.81
CA VAL A 61 -1.92 8.34 3.39
C VAL A 61 -0.70 9.25 3.35
N THR A 62 0.42 8.81 3.88
CA THR A 62 1.70 9.53 3.95
C THR A 62 2.86 8.64 3.54
N ALA A 63 4.08 9.15 3.52
CA ALA A 63 5.30 8.41 3.29
C ALA A 63 6.49 9.13 3.94
N LYS A 64 7.55 8.37 4.29
CA LYS A 64 8.78 8.91 4.88
C LYS A 64 9.43 10.02 4.02
N LEU A 65 9.39 9.85 2.69
CA LEU A 65 9.91 10.84 1.75
C LEU A 65 8.75 11.65 1.17
N ALA A 66 8.76 12.96 1.33
CA ALA A 66 7.73 13.84 0.80
C ALA A 66 7.54 13.68 -0.73
N SER A 67 8.61 13.36 -1.46
CA SER A 67 8.56 13.08 -2.90
C SER A 67 7.82 11.79 -3.27
N LYS A 68 7.40 11.00 -2.30
CA LYS A 68 6.60 9.79 -2.46
C LYS A 68 5.15 9.95 -1.97
N VAL A 69 4.78 11.14 -1.56
CA VAL A 69 3.42 11.44 -1.13
C VAL A 69 2.65 12.03 -2.30
N TRP A 70 1.56 11.36 -2.67
CA TRP A 70 0.60 11.90 -3.63
C TRP A 70 -0.17 13.05 -2.99
N ASP A 71 -0.78 13.90 -3.83
CA ASP A 71 -1.52 15.08 -3.40
C ASP A 71 -2.50 14.79 -2.26
N GLU A 72 -2.37 15.53 -1.17
CA GLU A 72 -3.13 15.31 0.07
C GLU A 72 -4.62 15.57 -0.11
N ASP A 73 -5.01 16.63 -0.82
CA ASP A 73 -6.42 16.98 -1.00
C ASP A 73 -7.12 15.96 -1.89
N ARG A 74 -6.41 15.43 -2.90
CA ARG A 74 -6.91 14.32 -3.72
C ARG A 74 -7.05 13.03 -2.91
N MET A 75 -6.09 12.73 -2.01
CA MET A 75 -6.17 11.58 -1.11
C MET A 75 -7.39 11.71 -0.19
N VAL A 76 -7.62 12.88 0.40
CA VAL A 76 -8.81 13.17 1.21
C VAL A 76 -10.07 12.94 0.41
N TRP A 77 -10.15 13.46 -0.83
CA TRP A 77 -11.32 13.29 -1.67
C TRP A 77 -11.61 11.81 -1.98
N VAL A 78 -10.57 11.02 -2.33
CA VAL A 78 -10.74 9.59 -2.62
C VAL A 78 -11.22 8.82 -1.39
N LEU A 79 -10.65 9.10 -0.22
CA LEU A 79 -11.08 8.45 1.02
C LEU A 79 -12.50 8.86 1.44
N ASP A 80 -12.91 10.11 1.20
CA ASP A 80 -14.28 10.55 1.43
C ASP A 80 -15.27 9.80 0.53
N GLN A 81 -14.95 9.62 -0.78
CA GLN A 81 -15.76 8.79 -1.68
C GLN A 81 -15.82 7.33 -1.21
N PHE A 82 -14.69 6.79 -0.74
CA PHE A 82 -14.62 5.42 -0.23
C PHE A 82 -15.52 5.21 1.00
N ILE A 83 -15.45 6.10 1.96
CA ILE A 83 -16.25 6.07 3.19
C ILE A 83 -17.77 6.12 2.88
N LYS A 84 -18.15 6.96 1.92
CA LYS A 84 -19.56 7.10 1.49
C LYS A 84 -20.07 5.86 0.77
N GLN A 85 -19.24 5.27 -0.10
CA GLN A 85 -19.63 4.13 -0.94
C GLN A 85 -19.59 2.81 -0.19
N PHE A 86 -18.69 2.67 0.80
CA PHE A 86 -18.43 1.44 1.54
C PHE A 86 -18.55 1.65 3.05
N PRO A 87 -19.77 1.91 3.57
CA PRO A 87 -19.99 2.32 4.96
C PRO A 87 -19.61 1.23 6.00
N ASP A 88 -19.56 -0.04 5.60
CA ASP A 88 -19.18 -1.14 6.48
C ASP A 88 -17.66 -1.36 6.58
N TRP A 89 -16.87 -0.68 5.74
CA TRP A 89 -15.43 -0.78 5.80
C TRP A 89 -14.85 0.05 6.94
N GLN A 90 -13.83 -0.52 7.56
CA GLN A 90 -13.03 0.14 8.59
C GLN A 90 -11.68 0.52 8.00
N ILE A 91 -11.11 1.65 8.40
CA ILE A 91 -9.88 2.18 7.83
C ILE A 91 -8.89 2.44 8.95
N ILE A 92 -7.69 1.87 8.84
CA ILE A 92 -6.56 2.18 9.71
C ILE A 92 -5.58 3.03 8.91
N PHE A 93 -5.16 4.19 9.43
CA PHE A 93 -4.09 4.97 8.81
C PHE A 93 -2.74 4.45 9.28
N ASN A 94 -1.90 4.04 8.33
CA ASN A 94 -0.53 3.66 8.60
C ASN A 94 0.40 4.88 8.51
N TYR A 95 1.20 5.11 9.54
CA TYR A 95 2.20 6.18 9.59
C TYR A 95 3.30 5.86 10.59
N ALA A 96 4.49 6.41 10.39
CA ALA A 96 5.57 6.39 11.38
C ALA A 96 5.47 7.60 12.33
N PRO A 97 6.07 7.53 13.53
CA PRO A 97 6.17 8.68 14.42
C PRO A 97 6.84 9.90 13.76
N GLY A 98 6.52 11.10 14.25
CA GLY A 98 7.08 12.34 13.76
C GLY A 98 6.25 12.96 12.62
N GLN A 99 6.90 13.37 11.52
CA GLN A 99 6.24 14.12 10.44
C GLN A 99 5.12 13.32 9.76
N GLU A 100 5.29 12.01 9.59
CA GLU A 100 4.23 11.17 9.01
C GLU A 100 2.97 11.16 9.89
N LYS A 101 3.13 11.07 11.22
CA LYS A 101 2.01 11.20 12.16
C LYS A 101 1.29 12.53 11.98
N THR A 102 2.04 13.65 11.96
CA THR A 102 1.46 14.99 11.75
C THR A 102 0.67 15.08 10.46
N ASN A 103 1.20 14.52 9.36
CA ASN A 103 0.54 14.53 8.07
C ASN A 103 -0.72 13.63 8.08
N ALA A 104 -0.66 12.44 8.67
CA ALA A 104 -1.80 11.54 8.77
C ALA A 104 -2.95 12.16 9.58
N PHE A 105 -2.63 12.83 10.70
CA PHE A 105 -3.63 13.54 11.49
C PHE A 105 -4.25 14.71 10.72
N ARG A 106 -3.48 15.43 9.90
CA ARG A 106 -4.01 16.49 9.03
C ARG A 106 -5.00 15.94 8.00
N VAL A 107 -4.71 14.79 7.38
CA VAL A 107 -5.64 14.10 6.48
C VAL A 107 -6.92 13.70 7.23
N TYR A 108 -6.77 13.15 8.43
CA TYR A 108 -7.92 12.75 9.28
C TYR A 108 -8.81 13.94 9.65
N GLU A 109 -8.20 15.09 10.01
CA GLU A 109 -8.92 16.35 10.28
C GLU A 109 -9.69 16.83 9.05
N LYS A 110 -9.03 16.84 7.87
CA LYS A 110 -9.66 17.26 6.61
C LYS A 110 -10.83 16.34 6.20
N LEU A 111 -10.78 15.05 6.56
CA LEU A 111 -11.89 14.12 6.38
C LEU A 111 -13.07 14.35 7.34
N GLY A 112 -12.94 15.23 8.33
CA GLY A 112 -13.97 15.46 9.34
C GLY A 112 -14.04 14.40 10.43
N LYS A 113 -12.96 13.66 10.65
CA LYS A 113 -12.83 12.64 11.72
C LYS A 113 -13.91 11.54 11.65
N PRO A 114 -14.06 10.86 10.54
CA PRO A 114 -15.11 9.86 10.39
C PRO A 114 -14.88 8.68 11.34
N GLN A 115 -15.97 8.13 11.87
CA GLN A 115 -15.93 7.01 12.85
C GLN A 115 -15.31 5.73 12.27
N GLN A 116 -15.33 5.56 10.95
CA GLN A 116 -14.72 4.41 10.27
C GLN A 116 -13.19 4.47 10.24
N VAL A 117 -12.58 5.63 10.56
CA VAL A 117 -11.11 5.80 10.54
C VAL A 117 -10.54 5.69 11.95
N PHE A 118 -9.75 4.66 12.16
CA PHE A 118 -9.08 4.34 13.42
C PHE A 118 -7.65 4.88 13.40
N ILE A 119 -7.51 6.18 13.64
CA ILE A 119 -6.23 6.91 13.53
C ILE A 119 -5.20 6.49 14.58
N ASP A 120 -5.64 6.08 15.77
CA ASP A 120 -4.75 5.72 16.89
C ASP A 120 -4.34 4.24 16.90
N VAL A 121 -4.89 3.43 15.98
CA VAL A 121 -4.50 2.02 15.83
C VAL A 121 -3.19 1.92 15.06
N GLN A 122 -2.12 1.49 15.73
CA GLN A 122 -0.79 1.45 15.15
C GLN A 122 -0.05 0.15 15.50
N ALA A 123 0.71 -0.35 14.52
CA ALA A 123 1.76 -1.33 14.78
C ALA A 123 3.02 -0.61 15.29
N ARG A 124 3.58 -1.08 16.42
CA ARG A 124 4.74 -0.47 17.10
C ARG A 124 6.08 -1.02 16.61
N SER A 125 6.03 -2.08 15.82
CA SER A 125 7.19 -2.74 15.24
C SER A 125 6.85 -3.34 13.87
N SER A 126 7.86 -3.69 13.08
CA SER A 126 7.66 -4.42 11.82
C SER A 126 6.98 -5.76 12.05
N ARG A 127 7.23 -6.42 13.19
CA ARG A 127 6.63 -7.70 13.55
C ARG A 127 5.14 -7.56 13.88
N GLU A 128 4.76 -6.51 14.60
CA GLU A 128 3.36 -6.16 14.82
C GLU A 128 2.66 -5.76 13.52
N LEU A 129 3.37 -5.10 12.58
CA LEU A 129 2.82 -4.77 11.27
C LEU A 129 2.55 -6.04 10.44
N VAL A 130 3.39 -7.08 10.57
CA VAL A 130 3.09 -8.40 10.00
C VAL A 130 1.83 -8.99 10.63
N ALA A 131 1.70 -8.95 11.96
CA ALA A 131 0.51 -9.43 12.66
C ALA A 131 -0.76 -8.68 12.20
N MET A 132 -0.68 -7.35 12.09
CA MET A 132 -1.75 -6.51 11.53
C MET A 132 -2.17 -6.98 10.14
N GLY A 133 -1.19 -7.29 9.27
CA GLY A 133 -1.43 -7.66 7.88
C GLY A 133 -2.36 -8.86 7.71
N TYR A 134 -2.37 -9.80 8.65
CA TYR A 134 -3.28 -10.96 8.63
C TYR A 134 -4.77 -10.61 8.84
N PHE A 135 -5.06 -9.39 9.28
CA PHE A 135 -6.44 -8.89 9.47
C PHE A 135 -6.86 -7.91 8.39
N MET A 136 -5.94 -7.48 7.52
CA MET A 136 -6.24 -6.49 6.49
C MET A 136 -6.86 -7.13 5.26
N THR A 137 -7.94 -6.54 4.77
CA THR A 137 -8.61 -6.93 3.53
C THR A 137 -7.98 -6.24 2.32
N LEU A 138 -7.44 -5.03 2.52
CA LEU A 138 -6.88 -4.20 1.46
C LEU A 138 -5.80 -3.28 2.01
N PHE A 139 -4.71 -3.14 1.26
CA PHE A 139 -3.78 -2.01 1.39
C PHE A 139 -4.05 -0.99 0.28
N PHE A 140 -4.20 0.29 0.65
CA PHE A 140 -4.37 1.38 -0.30
C PHE A 140 -3.50 2.58 0.03
N GLY A 141 -2.97 3.28 -0.98
CA GLY A 141 -2.34 4.59 -0.85
C GLY A 141 -0.92 4.68 -1.42
N ASN A 142 -0.09 5.52 -0.80
CA ASN A 142 1.27 5.76 -1.27
C ASN A 142 2.15 4.51 -1.15
N GLU A 143 3.08 4.32 -2.08
CA GLU A 143 4.04 3.22 -2.01
C GLU A 143 4.96 3.33 -0.79
N GLY A 144 5.36 2.19 -0.23
CA GLY A 144 6.26 2.15 0.93
C GLY A 144 6.51 0.75 1.44
N GLY A 145 7.34 0.62 2.48
CA GLY A 145 7.70 -0.67 3.09
C GLY A 145 6.49 -1.45 3.61
N ALA A 146 5.50 -0.77 4.17
CA ALA A 146 4.28 -1.40 4.69
C ALA A 146 3.55 -2.22 3.61
N ARG A 147 3.50 -1.75 2.36
CA ARG A 147 2.87 -2.49 1.25
C ARG A 147 3.52 -3.86 1.04
N HIS A 148 4.86 -3.95 1.14
CA HIS A 148 5.57 -5.22 0.96
C HIS A 148 5.23 -6.21 2.07
N ILE A 149 5.11 -5.72 3.32
CA ILE A 149 4.69 -6.53 4.47
C ILE A 149 3.25 -7.02 4.27
N MET A 150 2.33 -6.13 3.90
CA MET A 150 0.93 -6.50 3.62
C MET A 150 0.85 -7.57 2.53
N HIS A 151 1.57 -7.38 1.42
CA HIS A 151 1.58 -8.35 0.33
C HIS A 151 2.08 -9.72 0.79
N ALA A 152 3.14 -9.78 1.62
CA ALA A 152 3.70 -11.02 2.15
C ALA A 152 2.80 -11.72 3.19
N THR A 153 1.78 -11.03 3.71
CA THR A 153 0.73 -11.63 4.57
C THR A 153 -0.52 -12.03 3.76
N GLY A 154 -0.50 -11.89 2.44
CA GLY A 154 -1.61 -12.22 1.57
C GLY A 154 -2.63 -11.09 1.37
N CYS A 155 -2.34 -9.88 1.86
CA CYS A 155 -3.23 -8.73 1.72
C CYS A 155 -3.11 -8.11 0.32
N PRO A 156 -4.21 -8.05 -0.46
CA PRO A 156 -4.25 -7.35 -1.74
C PRO A 156 -3.89 -5.87 -1.62
N SER A 157 -3.32 -5.29 -2.68
CA SER A 157 -2.88 -3.89 -2.63
C SER A 157 -3.17 -3.11 -3.91
N LEU A 158 -3.65 -1.87 -3.75
CA LEU A 158 -3.68 -0.85 -4.79
C LEU A 158 -2.82 0.33 -4.35
N VAL A 159 -1.75 0.64 -5.10
CA VAL A 159 -0.79 1.67 -4.72
C VAL A 159 -0.71 2.80 -5.74
N ILE A 160 -0.46 4.01 -5.23
CA ILE A 160 -0.11 5.18 -6.04
C ILE A 160 1.42 5.22 -6.09
N CYS A 161 1.97 4.95 -7.28
CA CYS A 161 3.40 4.85 -7.49
C CYS A 161 4.04 6.24 -7.61
N ALA A 162 5.14 6.44 -6.90
CA ALA A 162 5.89 7.70 -7.00
C ALA A 162 6.53 7.87 -8.39
N PRO A 163 6.57 9.10 -8.91
CA PRO A 163 7.22 9.42 -10.17
C PRO A 163 8.69 8.98 -10.20
N GLY A 164 9.06 8.36 -11.31
CA GLY A 164 10.40 7.79 -11.51
C GLY A 164 10.55 6.36 -11.00
N ASN A 165 9.57 5.81 -10.28
CA ASN A 165 9.56 4.40 -9.91
C ASN A 165 8.89 3.55 -10.99
N ASN A 166 9.56 2.47 -11.37
CA ASN A 166 8.98 1.50 -12.29
C ASN A 166 8.11 0.51 -11.51
N LYS A 167 6.79 0.60 -11.69
CA LYS A 167 5.85 -0.26 -10.96
C LYS A 167 6.08 -1.76 -11.23
N SER A 168 6.51 -2.16 -12.44
CA SER A 168 6.76 -3.57 -12.75
C SER A 168 7.93 -4.17 -11.99
N VAL A 169 8.84 -3.32 -11.48
CA VAL A 169 9.95 -3.75 -10.61
C VAL A 169 9.47 -4.04 -9.19
N TRP A 170 8.53 -3.23 -8.70
CA TRP A 170 8.12 -3.24 -7.29
C TRP A 170 6.83 -3.98 -7.01
N LEU A 171 5.97 -4.20 -8.01
CA LEU A 171 4.73 -4.96 -7.85
C LEU A 171 4.98 -6.42 -8.20
N PRO A 172 4.85 -7.34 -7.24
CA PRO A 172 5.04 -8.76 -7.51
C PRO A 172 3.94 -9.29 -8.44
N GLN A 173 4.33 -10.25 -9.29
CA GLN A 173 3.44 -10.97 -10.19
C GLN A 173 3.24 -12.38 -9.62
N ASN A 174 2.39 -12.50 -8.60
CA ASN A 174 2.10 -13.76 -7.91
C ASN A 174 0.60 -13.90 -7.60
N SER A 175 0.25 -14.81 -6.69
CA SER A 175 -1.14 -15.14 -6.34
C SER A 175 -1.89 -14.00 -5.62
N VAL A 176 -1.17 -13.09 -4.94
CA VAL A 176 -1.77 -11.98 -4.20
C VAL A 176 -1.98 -10.79 -5.13
N PRO A 177 -3.22 -10.29 -5.30
CA PRO A 177 -3.48 -9.16 -6.18
C PRO A 177 -2.71 -7.89 -5.77
N ALA A 178 -1.91 -7.34 -6.69
CA ALA A 178 -1.17 -6.11 -6.48
C ALA A 178 -1.24 -5.23 -7.74
N GLU A 179 -1.89 -4.08 -7.62
CA GLU A 179 -2.02 -3.12 -8.70
C GLU A 179 -1.39 -1.78 -8.32
N GLY A 180 -0.93 -1.04 -9.34
CA GLY A 180 -0.35 0.28 -9.16
C GLY A 180 -0.86 1.28 -10.20
N ILE A 181 -0.98 2.52 -9.77
CA ILE A 181 -1.31 3.66 -10.61
C ILE A 181 -0.04 4.50 -10.73
N ALA A 182 0.49 4.65 -11.92
CA ALA A 182 1.74 5.37 -12.17
C ALA A 182 1.56 6.38 -13.31
N ALA A 183 2.34 7.44 -13.31
CA ALA A 183 2.37 8.41 -14.42
C ALA A 183 2.72 7.74 -15.77
N THR A 184 3.51 6.66 -15.73
CA THR A 184 3.86 5.85 -16.91
C THR A 184 2.68 5.11 -17.55
N ASP A 185 1.54 5.03 -16.87
CA ASP A 185 0.30 4.49 -17.45
C ASP A 185 -0.47 5.53 -18.24
N LEU A 186 -0.12 6.82 -18.08
CA LEU A 186 -0.92 7.98 -18.50
C LEU A 186 -0.21 8.82 -19.58
N ALA A 187 1.12 8.74 -19.66
CA ALA A 187 1.91 9.43 -20.65
C ALA A 187 3.14 8.61 -21.06
N ASP A 188 3.62 8.86 -22.28
CA ASP A 188 4.82 8.21 -22.80
C ASP A 188 6.10 8.76 -22.16
N ALA A 189 7.22 8.00 -22.34
CA ALA A 189 8.49 8.35 -21.74
C ALA A 189 9.05 9.71 -22.21
N GLN A 190 8.78 10.12 -23.48
CA GLN A 190 9.26 11.40 -24.00
C GLN A 190 8.54 12.59 -23.38
N THR A 191 7.28 12.42 -23.04
CA THR A 191 6.46 13.39 -22.32
C THR A 191 6.91 13.46 -20.86
N LEU A 192 7.05 12.31 -20.19
CA LEU A 192 7.39 12.26 -18.76
C LEU A 192 8.78 12.82 -18.45
N VAL A 193 9.76 12.62 -19.34
CA VAL A 193 11.12 13.13 -19.13
C VAL A 193 11.20 14.67 -19.08
N LYS A 194 10.19 15.34 -19.65
CA LYS A 194 10.09 16.81 -19.65
C LYS A 194 9.34 17.36 -18.42
N MET A 195 8.74 16.46 -17.63
CA MET A 195 7.94 16.80 -16.45
C MET A 195 8.77 16.61 -15.18
N ASP A 196 8.65 17.52 -14.23
CA ASP A 196 9.11 17.29 -12.86
C ASP A 196 8.19 16.30 -12.11
N LYS A 197 8.60 15.87 -10.91
CA LYS A 197 7.83 14.90 -10.12
C LYS A 197 6.42 15.39 -9.75
N PRO A 198 6.22 16.63 -9.31
CA PRO A 198 4.88 17.18 -9.09
C PRO A 198 4.00 17.15 -10.34
N GLN A 199 4.54 17.54 -11.50
CA GLN A 199 3.81 17.49 -12.76
C GLN A 199 3.40 16.06 -13.13
N GLN A 200 4.29 15.07 -12.92
CA GLN A 200 3.97 13.65 -13.15
C GLN A 200 2.88 13.17 -12.19
N TYR A 201 2.92 13.55 -10.89
CA TYR A 201 1.84 13.23 -9.94
C TYR A 201 0.50 13.87 -10.34
N ASN A 202 0.51 15.06 -10.95
CA ASN A 202 -0.70 15.73 -11.40
C ASN A 202 -1.44 14.98 -12.50
N LEU A 203 -0.77 14.10 -13.25
CA LEU A 203 -1.43 13.21 -14.20
C LEU A 203 -2.34 12.20 -13.50
N ILE A 204 -2.01 11.79 -12.27
CA ILE A 204 -2.80 10.84 -11.49
C ILE A 204 -3.92 11.61 -10.80
N THR A 205 -5.09 11.69 -11.46
CA THR A 205 -6.23 12.42 -10.92
C THR A 205 -6.97 11.64 -9.85
N GLN A 206 -7.71 12.32 -9.00
CA GLN A 206 -8.50 11.68 -7.94
C GLN A 206 -9.62 10.79 -8.50
N GLU A 207 -10.22 11.18 -9.62
CA GLU A 207 -11.27 10.41 -10.30
C GLU A 207 -10.71 9.08 -10.82
N LEU A 208 -9.51 9.12 -11.43
CA LEU A 208 -8.83 7.91 -11.90
C LEU A 208 -8.53 6.97 -10.73
N VAL A 209 -8.00 7.50 -9.63
CA VAL A 209 -7.68 6.69 -8.43
C VAL A 209 -8.94 6.10 -7.84
N TRP A 210 -10.01 6.90 -7.74
CA TRP A 210 -11.30 6.44 -7.23
C TRP A 210 -11.90 5.31 -8.07
N GLU A 211 -11.99 5.47 -9.38
CA GLU A 211 -12.54 4.42 -10.25
C GLU A 211 -11.74 3.12 -10.19
N LYS A 212 -10.40 3.22 -10.12
CA LYS A 212 -9.55 2.05 -9.93
C LYS A 212 -9.74 1.40 -8.55
N LEU A 213 -9.81 2.18 -7.48
CA LEU A 213 -10.02 1.67 -6.12
C LEU A 213 -11.38 0.99 -6.00
N LYS A 214 -12.45 1.61 -6.49
CA LYS A 214 -13.79 1.06 -6.50
C LYS A 214 -13.85 -0.28 -7.25
N ALA A 215 -13.30 -0.33 -8.47
CA ALA A 215 -13.25 -1.54 -9.26
C ALA A 215 -12.39 -2.63 -8.61
N PHE A 216 -11.30 -2.26 -7.93
CA PHE A 216 -10.45 -3.21 -7.21
C PHE A 216 -11.19 -3.84 -6.03
N VAL A 217 -11.87 -3.03 -5.21
CA VAL A 217 -12.67 -3.49 -4.08
C VAL A 217 -13.80 -4.42 -4.51
N GLN A 218 -14.50 -4.10 -5.61
CA GLN A 218 -15.57 -4.94 -6.15
C GLN A 218 -15.10 -6.33 -6.59
N ARG A 219 -13.83 -6.49 -6.96
CA ARG A 219 -13.24 -7.79 -7.30
C ARG A 219 -12.80 -8.61 -6.08
N LEU A 220 -12.70 -7.99 -4.91
CA LEU A 220 -12.35 -8.65 -3.65
C LEU A 220 -13.57 -9.18 -2.88
N GLN A 221 -14.77 -8.73 -3.26
CA GLN A 221 -16.05 -9.17 -2.72
C GLN A 221 -16.60 -10.38 -3.47
#